data_9cff3a7494a2827bc6f06896046db873
#
_entry.id   9cff3a7494a2827bc6f06896046db873
#
_cell.length_a   1.000
_cell.length_b   1.000
_cell.length_c   1.000
_cell.angle_alpha   90.00
_cell.angle_beta   90.00
_cell.angle_gamma   90.00
#
_symmetry.space_group_name_H-M   'P 1'
#
loop_
_entity.id
_entity.type
_entity.pdbx_description
1 polymer ?
#
loop_
_entity_poly.entity_id
_entity_poly.type
_entity_poly.pdbx_seq_one_letter_code
_entity_poly.pdbx_strand_id
1 'polypeptide(L)'
;MSNQIHDQVPTDNPGAREIGFAIPDIYNASRVLFDNLAKGRGSKLALIGPAGTRTYAELCAEACRWGNGLASLGLKRGDRVLLFLDDTPAYPAAFFGAVRAGFVPLLINTLTPPDLLQFYLADSGAAVAVADAEFCARFNAEACKDTELRTLIVVNGAVGDHAAPRAMAAADWLSAFPAELAEVPTHRNEMAFWMYSSGSTGRPKGIVHLQHDMPYSEVAFAQNVLKLTPDDVCFSVPKIFFAYGFGNSVTFPFSSGAATLLLPGQPKPAAIFAAIEQYKPTVFFGLPTLYTSLTKAGGAPGTNFSSLRMSLSAAEVLSADVFNGWKTLTGLEIVEGLGSTEVLHIYLSNRPERKKLGAAGLRVPGYEVSLRNKDGREVGDNEEGILWVRGDSNTPLYWNRPDKSAETIREGGWIYTGDRFVRDSDGFHFFRGRADDLIKISGQWVYPLEVELCLADHPDIRECAVFAAELPDRRMTLKAVVVMNNRTTDQNEATQRLQDYVKGKLLPYKYPREVIFIDELPKTGTGKIDRQALLRM
;
A
#
# COMPACT_ATOMS: atom_id res chain seq x y z
N MET A 1 -1.01 17.62 -21.68
CA MET A 1 -0.30 16.62 -20.88
C MET A 1 -0.73 15.17 -21.21
N SER A 2 -1.98 14.86 -21.57
CA SER A 2 -2.41 13.48 -21.90
C SER A 2 -1.62 12.83 -23.05
N ASN A 3 -1.26 13.58 -24.10
CA ASN A 3 -0.51 13.03 -25.24
C ASN A 3 0.98 12.72 -24.95
N GLN A 4 1.56 13.26 -23.90
CA GLN A 4 2.98 13.03 -23.58
C GLN A 4 3.21 11.71 -22.81
N ILE A 5 2.17 11.14 -22.19
CA ILE A 5 2.27 9.88 -21.44
C ILE A 5 2.33 8.69 -22.40
N HIS A 6 1.61 8.74 -23.52
CA HIS A 6 1.58 7.66 -24.51
C HIS A 6 2.97 7.28 -25.04
N ASP A 7 3.84 8.26 -25.25
CA ASP A 7 5.18 8.06 -25.81
C ASP A 7 6.19 7.51 -24.80
N GLN A 8 5.84 7.50 -23.51
CA GLN A 8 6.73 7.06 -22.43
C GLN A 8 6.53 5.59 -22.02
N VAL A 9 5.43 4.96 -22.47
CA VAL A 9 5.13 3.56 -22.13
C VAL A 9 5.79 2.64 -23.15
N PRO A 10 6.66 1.70 -22.73
CA PRO A 10 7.26 0.71 -23.64
C PRO A 10 6.18 -0.10 -24.36
N THR A 11 6.30 -0.19 -25.69
CA THR A 11 5.32 -0.92 -26.54
C THR A 11 5.54 -2.42 -26.52
N ASP A 12 6.69 -2.90 -26.09
CA ASP A 12 7.04 -4.34 -26.01
C ASP A 12 7.56 -4.67 -24.62
N ASN A 13 6.74 -5.39 -23.85
CA ASN A 13 7.11 -5.86 -22.51
C ASN A 13 7.18 -7.40 -22.50
N PRO A 14 8.40 -7.96 -22.31
CA PRO A 14 8.57 -9.41 -22.20
C PRO A 14 7.72 -10.03 -21.07
N GLY A 15 7.53 -9.30 -19.97
CA GLY A 15 6.72 -9.74 -18.83
C GLY A 15 5.25 -9.93 -19.19
N ALA A 16 4.67 -9.03 -19.97
CA ALA A 16 3.29 -9.18 -20.43
C ALA A 16 3.10 -10.45 -21.26
N ARG A 17 4.06 -10.77 -22.14
CA ARG A 17 4.05 -12.01 -22.92
C ARG A 17 4.18 -13.26 -22.06
N GLU A 18 5.04 -13.21 -21.03
CA GLU A 18 5.23 -14.32 -20.08
C GLU A 18 3.91 -14.76 -19.43
N ILE A 19 3.07 -13.81 -19.04
CA ILE A 19 1.79 -14.07 -18.35
C ILE A 19 0.57 -14.11 -19.30
N GLY A 20 0.79 -13.98 -20.60
CA GLY A 20 -0.29 -13.93 -21.59
C GLY A 20 -1.20 -12.71 -21.44
N PHE A 21 -0.68 -11.62 -20.88
CA PHE A 21 -1.45 -10.40 -20.69
C PHE A 21 -1.66 -9.67 -22.02
N ALA A 22 -2.92 -9.48 -22.40
CA ALA A 22 -3.30 -8.71 -23.57
C ALA A 22 -4.63 -8.00 -23.32
N ILE A 23 -4.66 -6.70 -23.58
CA ILE A 23 -5.89 -5.89 -23.58
C ILE A 23 -5.90 -5.00 -24.82
N PRO A 24 -7.09 -4.59 -25.31
CA PRO A 24 -7.19 -3.70 -26.47
C PRO A 24 -6.62 -2.31 -26.16
N ASP A 25 -6.24 -1.56 -27.20
CA ASP A 25 -5.75 -0.19 -27.04
C ASP A 25 -6.80 0.75 -26.41
N ILE A 26 -8.07 0.53 -26.73
CA ILE A 26 -9.20 1.22 -26.08
C ILE A 26 -9.66 0.34 -24.92
N TYR A 27 -9.30 0.74 -23.72
CA TYR A 27 -9.61 0.04 -22.50
C TYR A 27 -9.86 1.02 -21.36
N ASN A 28 -10.97 0.83 -20.64
CA ASN A 28 -11.30 1.59 -19.44
C ASN A 28 -11.16 0.68 -18.21
N ALA A 29 -10.36 1.08 -17.21
CA ALA A 29 -10.08 0.27 -16.05
C ALA A 29 -11.32 -0.06 -15.18
N SER A 30 -12.45 0.62 -15.39
CA SER A 30 -13.72 0.22 -14.77
C SER A 30 -14.17 -1.18 -15.15
N ARG A 31 -13.67 -1.75 -16.27
CA ARG A 31 -13.94 -3.13 -16.68
C ARG A 31 -13.54 -4.16 -15.63
N VAL A 32 -12.56 -3.86 -14.79
CA VAL A 32 -12.19 -4.69 -13.64
C VAL A 32 -13.42 -5.06 -12.79
N LEU A 33 -14.33 -4.11 -12.58
CA LEU A 33 -15.60 -4.35 -11.90
C LEU A 33 -16.70 -4.82 -12.86
N PHE A 34 -16.91 -4.10 -13.97
CA PHE A 34 -18.09 -4.21 -14.82
C PHE A 34 -18.14 -5.49 -15.66
N ASP A 35 -17.00 -6.09 -16.03
CA ASP A 35 -16.95 -7.36 -16.76
C ASP A 35 -17.62 -8.52 -16.01
N ASN A 36 -17.80 -8.40 -14.69
CA ASN A 36 -18.52 -9.39 -13.90
C ASN A 36 -20.00 -9.49 -14.29
N LEU A 37 -20.60 -8.42 -14.78
CA LEU A 37 -21.98 -8.47 -15.29
C LEU A 37 -22.06 -9.32 -16.55
N ALA A 38 -21.14 -9.11 -17.50
CA ALA A 38 -21.07 -9.91 -18.73
C ALA A 38 -20.72 -11.39 -18.45
N LYS A 39 -19.98 -11.65 -17.36
CA LYS A 39 -19.65 -13.02 -16.91
C LYS A 39 -20.78 -13.66 -16.08
N GLY A 40 -21.99 -13.06 -16.03
CA GLY A 40 -23.15 -13.61 -15.31
C GLY A 40 -23.08 -13.53 -13.77
N ARG A 41 -22.18 -12.70 -13.23
CA ARG A 41 -21.95 -12.58 -11.76
C ARG A 41 -22.77 -11.46 -11.10
N GLY A 42 -23.75 -10.87 -11.78
CA GLY A 42 -24.51 -9.72 -11.30
C GLY A 42 -25.13 -9.91 -9.92
N SER A 43 -25.71 -11.09 -9.65
CA SER A 43 -26.34 -11.42 -8.36
C SER A 43 -25.36 -11.87 -7.26
N LYS A 44 -24.08 -12.09 -7.61
CA LYS A 44 -23.05 -12.51 -6.65
C LYS A 44 -22.64 -11.34 -5.75
N LEU A 45 -22.34 -11.61 -4.47
CA LEU A 45 -21.79 -10.62 -3.55
C LEU A 45 -20.42 -10.15 -4.05
N ALA A 46 -20.26 -8.84 -4.17
CA ALA A 46 -19.00 -8.15 -4.46
C ALA A 46 -18.40 -7.56 -3.19
N LEU A 47 -19.25 -7.00 -2.32
CA LEU A 47 -18.86 -6.38 -1.06
C LEU A 47 -19.63 -6.99 0.10
N ILE A 48 -18.92 -7.21 1.20
CA ILE A 48 -19.48 -7.60 2.49
C ILE A 48 -18.82 -6.78 3.60
N GLY A 49 -19.53 -6.56 4.70
CA GLY A 49 -18.98 -5.88 5.87
C GLY A 49 -20.03 -5.18 6.72
N PRO A 50 -19.64 -4.58 7.84
CA PRO A 50 -20.55 -3.91 8.76
C PRO A 50 -21.22 -2.66 8.15
N ALA A 51 -20.59 -2.02 7.16
CA ALA A 51 -21.15 -0.89 6.43
C ALA A 51 -22.15 -1.31 5.32
N GLY A 52 -22.46 -2.61 5.22
CA GLY A 52 -23.43 -3.15 4.28
C GLY A 52 -22.84 -4.12 3.26
N THR A 53 -23.72 -4.76 2.51
CA THR A 53 -23.38 -5.67 1.43
C THR A 53 -23.80 -5.12 0.10
N ARG A 54 -23.11 -5.51 -0.99
CA ARG A 54 -23.48 -5.20 -2.36
C ARG A 54 -23.20 -6.41 -3.25
N THR A 55 -24.15 -6.73 -4.09
CA THR A 55 -23.91 -7.58 -5.25
C THR A 55 -23.12 -6.82 -6.32
N TYR A 56 -22.56 -7.52 -7.31
CA TYR A 56 -21.89 -6.86 -8.44
C TYR A 56 -22.84 -5.94 -9.20
N ALA A 57 -24.11 -6.34 -9.39
CA ALA A 57 -25.10 -5.51 -10.08
C ALA A 57 -25.39 -4.20 -9.31
N GLU A 58 -25.57 -4.28 -8.00
CA GLU A 58 -25.81 -3.10 -7.16
C GLU A 58 -24.59 -2.17 -7.14
N LEU A 59 -23.38 -2.70 -6.99
CA LEU A 59 -22.16 -1.89 -6.99
C LEU A 59 -21.93 -1.22 -8.35
N CYS A 60 -22.15 -1.92 -9.45
CA CYS A 60 -22.08 -1.34 -10.80
C CYS A 60 -23.12 -0.22 -10.99
N ALA A 61 -24.36 -0.42 -10.52
CA ALA A 61 -25.41 0.59 -10.58
C ALA A 61 -25.06 1.84 -9.75
N GLU A 62 -24.50 1.66 -8.54
CA GLU A 62 -24.01 2.76 -7.72
C GLU A 62 -22.85 3.50 -8.41
N ALA A 63 -21.87 2.77 -8.98
CA ALA A 63 -20.78 3.37 -9.75
C ALA A 63 -21.29 4.17 -10.96
N CYS A 64 -22.31 3.71 -11.67
CA CYS A 64 -22.92 4.47 -12.75
C CYS A 64 -23.55 5.79 -12.25
N ARG A 65 -24.25 5.77 -11.12
CA ARG A 65 -24.80 7.01 -10.52
C ARG A 65 -23.70 7.98 -10.14
N TRP A 66 -22.60 7.49 -9.56
CA TRP A 66 -21.43 8.31 -9.27
C TRP A 66 -20.84 8.94 -10.53
N GLY A 67 -20.63 8.18 -11.59
CA GLY A 67 -20.07 8.70 -12.84
C GLY A 67 -20.97 9.77 -13.47
N ASN A 68 -22.29 9.53 -13.55
CA ASN A 68 -23.27 10.49 -14.05
C ASN A 68 -23.32 11.76 -13.17
N GLY A 69 -23.32 11.59 -11.86
CA GLY A 69 -23.32 12.69 -10.91
C GLY A 69 -22.07 13.57 -11.07
N LEU A 70 -20.87 12.97 -11.09
CA LEU A 70 -19.63 13.70 -11.29
C LEU A 70 -19.62 14.46 -12.63
N ALA A 71 -20.10 13.85 -13.70
CA ALA A 71 -20.23 14.53 -15.01
C ALA A 71 -21.16 15.76 -14.95
N SER A 72 -22.23 15.72 -14.13
CA SER A 72 -23.14 16.84 -13.95
C SER A 72 -22.50 18.07 -13.29
N LEU A 73 -21.36 17.91 -12.63
CA LEU A 73 -20.59 19.00 -11.99
C LEU A 73 -19.70 19.77 -12.98
N GLY A 74 -19.75 19.44 -14.26
CA GLY A 74 -18.98 20.12 -15.31
C GLY A 74 -17.49 19.74 -15.34
N LEU A 75 -17.15 18.58 -14.79
CA LEU A 75 -15.80 18.01 -14.91
C LEU A 75 -15.54 17.60 -16.37
N LYS A 76 -14.29 17.74 -16.79
CA LYS A 76 -13.81 17.32 -18.11
C LYS A 76 -13.05 16.01 -17.97
N ARG A 77 -12.96 15.25 -19.07
CA ARG A 77 -12.12 14.05 -19.14
C ARG A 77 -10.71 14.33 -18.62
N GLY A 78 -10.22 13.48 -17.73
CA GLY A 78 -8.93 13.61 -17.08
C GLY A 78 -8.90 14.55 -15.87
N ASP A 79 -10.04 15.19 -15.51
CA ASP A 79 -10.10 15.97 -14.27
C ASP A 79 -10.04 15.04 -13.06
N ARG A 80 -9.41 15.53 -11.99
CA ARG A 80 -9.15 14.77 -10.78
C ARG A 80 -10.32 14.90 -9.81
N VAL A 81 -10.63 13.77 -9.16
CA VAL A 81 -11.61 13.68 -8.06
C VAL A 81 -10.90 13.13 -6.84
N LEU A 82 -10.79 13.93 -5.78
CA LEU A 82 -10.11 13.52 -4.56
C LEU A 82 -11.03 12.65 -3.71
N LEU A 83 -10.60 11.42 -3.38
CA LEU A 83 -11.31 10.48 -2.52
C LEU A 83 -10.67 10.46 -1.13
N PHE A 84 -11.40 10.98 -0.14
CA PHE A 84 -11.01 11.04 1.26
C PHE A 84 -11.95 10.15 2.08
N LEU A 85 -11.89 8.85 1.79
CA LEU A 85 -12.88 7.85 2.18
C LEU A 85 -12.27 6.74 3.03
N ASP A 86 -13.05 6.24 3.96
CA ASP A 86 -12.76 4.98 4.65
C ASP A 86 -13.26 3.78 3.83
N ASP A 87 -12.91 2.56 4.28
CA ASP A 87 -13.24 1.30 3.61
C ASP A 87 -14.74 0.97 3.78
N THR A 88 -15.55 1.63 2.99
CA THR A 88 -17.01 1.44 2.90
C THR A 88 -17.42 1.19 1.45
N PRO A 89 -18.65 0.72 1.18
CA PRO A 89 -19.13 0.54 -0.20
C PRO A 89 -19.05 1.80 -1.07
N ALA A 90 -19.09 2.99 -0.48
CA ALA A 90 -18.97 4.25 -1.19
C ALA A 90 -17.60 4.42 -1.89
N TYR A 91 -16.53 3.84 -1.33
CA TYR A 91 -15.19 3.97 -1.89
C TYR A 91 -15.09 3.36 -3.30
N PRO A 92 -15.28 2.04 -3.48
CA PRO A 92 -15.19 1.44 -4.82
C PRO A 92 -16.29 1.97 -5.76
N ALA A 93 -17.48 2.33 -5.27
CA ALA A 93 -18.53 2.92 -6.11
C ALA A 93 -18.10 4.28 -6.70
N ALA A 94 -17.57 5.19 -5.87
CA ALA A 94 -17.06 6.49 -6.32
C ALA A 94 -15.84 6.34 -7.22
N PHE A 95 -14.90 5.44 -6.87
CA PHE A 95 -13.71 5.14 -7.66
C PHE A 95 -14.07 4.68 -9.08
N PHE A 96 -14.82 3.59 -9.20
CA PHE A 96 -15.18 3.05 -10.52
C PHE A 96 -16.14 3.96 -11.30
N GLY A 97 -16.98 4.70 -10.61
CA GLY A 97 -17.83 5.73 -11.24
C GLY A 97 -17.00 6.84 -11.89
N ALA A 98 -15.99 7.35 -11.18
CA ALA A 98 -15.06 8.34 -11.72
C ALA A 98 -14.28 7.81 -12.92
N VAL A 99 -13.66 6.62 -12.80
CA VAL A 99 -12.90 5.99 -13.90
C VAL A 99 -13.78 5.73 -15.12
N ARG A 100 -15.01 5.20 -14.92
CA ARG A 100 -15.93 4.91 -16.00
C ARG A 100 -16.35 6.14 -16.79
N ALA A 101 -16.50 7.26 -16.09
CA ALA A 101 -16.83 8.56 -16.68
C ALA A 101 -15.61 9.30 -17.26
N GLY A 102 -14.41 8.72 -17.20
CA GLY A 102 -13.18 9.30 -17.74
C GLY A 102 -12.52 10.33 -16.82
N PHE A 103 -12.84 10.33 -15.52
CA PHE A 103 -12.18 11.14 -14.49
C PHE A 103 -11.09 10.33 -13.78
N VAL A 104 -10.20 11.03 -13.07
CA VAL A 104 -9.03 10.45 -12.41
C VAL A 104 -9.19 10.55 -10.89
N PRO A 105 -9.63 9.48 -10.20
CA PRO A 105 -9.71 9.47 -8.74
C PRO A 105 -8.33 9.49 -8.09
N LEU A 106 -8.20 10.26 -7.00
CA LEU A 106 -7.02 10.36 -6.15
C LEU A 106 -7.31 9.68 -4.82
N LEU A 107 -6.50 8.71 -4.46
CA LEU A 107 -6.69 7.92 -3.24
C LEU A 107 -5.87 8.55 -2.11
N ILE A 108 -6.54 9.15 -1.13
CA ILE A 108 -5.89 9.93 -0.06
C ILE A 108 -6.14 9.28 1.30
N ASN A 109 -5.07 9.19 2.09
CA ASN A 109 -5.13 8.69 3.47
C ASN A 109 -6.01 9.62 4.34
N THR A 110 -7.00 9.07 5.00
CA THR A 110 -7.96 9.79 5.85
C THR A 110 -7.34 10.38 7.13
N LEU A 111 -6.13 9.98 7.49
CA LEU A 111 -5.35 10.56 8.59
C LEU A 111 -4.58 11.83 8.18
N THR A 112 -4.62 12.21 6.90
CA THR A 112 -3.94 13.40 6.37
C THR A 112 -4.37 14.67 7.12
N PRO A 113 -3.42 15.47 7.66
CA PRO A 113 -3.73 16.74 8.30
C PRO A 113 -4.09 17.82 7.26
N PRO A 114 -4.74 18.94 7.70
CA PRO A 114 -5.26 19.96 6.78
C PRO A 114 -4.22 20.60 5.86
N ASP A 115 -3.03 20.90 6.35
CA ASP A 115 -1.91 21.50 5.58
C ASP A 115 -1.46 20.58 4.44
N LEU A 116 -1.39 19.27 4.70
CA LEU A 116 -1.04 18.29 3.70
C LEU A 116 -2.21 18.01 2.75
N LEU A 117 -3.46 18.08 3.23
CA LEU A 117 -4.65 17.98 2.38
C LEU A 117 -4.71 19.19 1.41
N GLN A 118 -4.36 20.40 1.88
CA GLN A 118 -4.20 21.57 1.03
C GLN A 118 -3.19 21.32 -0.09
N PHE A 119 -2.04 20.74 0.24
CA PHE A 119 -1.04 20.40 -0.76
C PHE A 119 -1.60 19.43 -1.81
N TYR A 120 -2.31 18.37 -1.42
CA TYR A 120 -2.89 17.42 -2.38
C TYR A 120 -3.92 18.06 -3.29
N LEU A 121 -4.78 18.92 -2.75
CA LEU A 121 -5.79 19.66 -3.54
C LEU A 121 -5.13 20.61 -4.53
N ALA A 122 -4.12 21.37 -4.10
CA ALA A 122 -3.40 22.34 -4.95
C ALA A 122 -2.54 21.64 -6.02
N ASP A 123 -1.78 20.59 -5.64
CA ASP A 123 -0.91 19.87 -6.58
C ASP A 123 -1.71 19.12 -7.65
N SER A 124 -2.82 18.51 -7.28
CA SER A 124 -3.68 17.78 -8.22
C SER A 124 -4.60 18.69 -9.04
N GLY A 125 -4.94 19.86 -8.53
CA GLY A 125 -5.99 20.72 -9.09
C GLY A 125 -7.37 20.05 -9.04
N ALA A 126 -7.66 19.21 -8.03
CA ALA A 126 -8.93 18.55 -7.89
C ALA A 126 -10.05 19.55 -7.57
N ALA A 127 -11.04 19.66 -8.47
CA ALA A 127 -12.18 20.55 -8.30
C ALA A 127 -13.32 19.94 -7.47
N VAL A 128 -13.31 18.63 -7.31
CA VAL A 128 -14.28 17.86 -6.52
C VAL A 128 -13.55 16.95 -5.55
N ALA A 129 -14.02 16.91 -4.32
CA ALA A 129 -13.63 15.93 -3.31
C ALA A 129 -14.87 15.14 -2.85
N VAL A 130 -14.66 13.87 -2.55
CA VAL A 130 -15.63 12.98 -1.91
C VAL A 130 -15.06 12.58 -0.55
N ALA A 131 -15.80 12.80 0.53
CA ALA A 131 -15.33 12.49 1.88
C ALA A 131 -16.42 11.82 2.73
N ASP A 132 -16.00 10.98 3.66
CA ASP A 132 -16.89 10.53 4.73
C ASP A 132 -17.27 11.69 5.66
N ALA A 133 -18.50 11.65 6.17
CA ALA A 133 -19.05 12.70 7.05
C ALA A 133 -18.15 12.98 8.26
N GLU A 134 -17.53 11.96 8.83
CA GLU A 134 -16.62 12.10 9.96
C GLU A 134 -15.35 12.91 9.64
N PHE A 135 -14.99 13.04 8.36
CA PHE A 135 -13.80 13.77 7.92
C PHE A 135 -14.10 15.16 7.35
N CYS A 136 -15.37 15.61 7.32
CA CYS A 136 -15.73 16.94 6.79
C CYS A 136 -14.88 18.07 7.39
N ALA A 137 -14.63 18.05 8.69
CA ALA A 137 -13.84 19.07 9.39
C ALA A 137 -12.36 19.15 8.94
N ARG A 138 -11.85 18.15 8.20
CA ARG A 138 -10.52 18.23 7.58
C ARG A 138 -10.48 19.22 6.41
N PHE A 139 -11.61 19.45 5.74
CA PHE A 139 -11.76 20.44 4.66
C PHE A 139 -12.03 21.84 5.22
N ASN A 140 -11.22 22.28 6.19
CA ASN A 140 -11.29 23.59 6.82
C ASN A 140 -10.67 24.70 5.93
N ALA A 141 -10.63 25.93 6.43
CA ALA A 141 -10.09 27.08 5.69
C ALA A 141 -8.63 26.90 5.25
N GLU A 142 -7.80 26.21 6.06
CA GLU A 142 -6.41 25.91 5.71
C GLU A 142 -6.33 24.92 4.54
N ALA A 143 -7.06 23.81 4.62
CA ALA A 143 -7.07 22.78 3.58
C ALA A 143 -7.64 23.28 2.24
N CYS A 144 -8.60 24.20 2.25
CA CYS A 144 -9.23 24.74 1.04
C CYS A 144 -8.51 25.97 0.47
N LYS A 145 -7.51 26.51 1.18
CA LYS A 145 -6.83 27.75 0.79
C LYS A 145 -6.01 27.54 -0.51
N ASP A 146 -6.18 28.48 -1.46
CA ASP A 146 -5.43 28.51 -2.73
C ASP A 146 -5.53 27.18 -3.51
N THR A 147 -6.71 26.56 -3.52
CA THR A 147 -7.01 25.30 -4.23
C THR A 147 -8.11 25.50 -5.28
N GLU A 148 -8.24 24.56 -6.21
CA GLU A 148 -9.30 24.53 -7.22
C GLU A 148 -10.59 23.85 -6.71
N LEU A 149 -10.66 23.45 -5.45
CA LEU A 149 -11.81 22.75 -4.87
C LEU A 149 -13.08 23.62 -4.94
N ARG A 150 -14.10 23.12 -5.62
CA ARG A 150 -15.42 23.78 -5.77
C ARG A 150 -16.52 23.05 -5.03
N THR A 151 -16.43 21.72 -4.94
CA THR A 151 -17.51 20.90 -4.40
C THR A 151 -16.97 19.78 -3.52
N LEU A 152 -17.52 19.67 -2.32
CA LEU A 152 -17.32 18.55 -1.40
C LEU A 152 -18.60 17.69 -1.42
N ILE A 153 -18.48 16.41 -1.76
CA ILE A 153 -19.57 15.44 -1.70
C ILE A 153 -19.37 14.57 -0.46
N VAL A 154 -20.37 14.51 0.38
CA VAL A 154 -20.29 13.84 1.68
C VAL A 154 -21.06 12.52 1.64
N VAL A 155 -20.40 11.42 1.98
CA VAL A 155 -20.97 10.08 2.11
C VAL A 155 -21.10 9.66 3.58
N ASN A 156 -21.89 8.63 3.83
CA ASN A 156 -22.01 7.95 5.13
C ASN A 156 -22.44 8.87 6.30
N GLY A 157 -23.19 9.93 6.01
CA GLY A 157 -23.73 10.82 7.02
C GLY A 157 -24.15 12.18 6.48
N ALA A 158 -24.47 13.10 7.39
CA ALA A 158 -24.81 14.47 7.05
C ALA A 158 -23.55 15.31 6.77
N VAL A 159 -23.73 16.40 6.02
CA VAL A 159 -22.67 17.40 5.82
C VAL A 159 -22.34 18.05 7.14
N GLY A 160 -21.09 17.87 7.58
CA GLY A 160 -20.54 18.51 8.78
C GLY A 160 -19.87 19.86 8.48
N ASP A 161 -19.15 20.40 9.46
CA ASP A 161 -18.38 21.65 9.32
C ASP A 161 -17.30 21.51 8.24
N HIS A 162 -17.22 22.49 7.34
CA HIS A 162 -16.24 22.56 6.26
C HIS A 162 -16.06 24.00 5.76
N ALA A 163 -15.02 24.24 4.96
CA ALA A 163 -14.77 25.52 4.27
C ALA A 163 -14.82 25.38 2.72
N ALA A 164 -15.20 24.23 2.18
CA ALA A 164 -15.40 24.07 0.74
C ALA A 164 -16.53 25.01 0.26
N PRO A 165 -16.41 25.62 -0.97
CA PRO A 165 -17.40 26.59 -1.47
C PRO A 165 -18.82 26.03 -1.55
N ARG A 166 -18.95 24.73 -1.84
CA ARG A 166 -20.21 24.00 -1.89
C ARG A 166 -20.03 22.62 -1.27
N ALA A 167 -21.02 22.17 -0.49
CA ALA A 167 -21.09 20.78 -0.06
C ALA A 167 -22.49 20.21 -0.23
N MET A 168 -22.57 18.89 -0.41
CA MET A 168 -23.82 18.17 -0.56
C MET A 168 -23.73 16.75 -0.04
N ALA A 169 -24.82 16.21 0.50
CA ALA A 169 -24.93 14.81 0.87
C ALA A 169 -25.07 13.93 -0.39
N ALA A 170 -24.25 12.90 -0.47
CA ALA A 170 -24.21 12.01 -1.64
C ALA A 170 -25.52 11.22 -1.84
N ALA A 171 -26.16 10.78 -0.75
CA ALA A 171 -27.34 9.91 -0.81
C ALA A 171 -28.49 10.53 -1.64
N ASP A 172 -28.87 11.75 -1.30
CA ASP A 172 -29.95 12.46 -1.99
C ASP A 172 -29.54 12.85 -3.42
N TRP A 173 -28.30 13.33 -3.56
CA TRP A 173 -27.78 13.78 -4.84
C TRP A 173 -27.67 12.64 -5.85
N LEU A 174 -27.14 11.48 -5.47
CA LEU A 174 -26.98 10.32 -6.35
C LEU A 174 -28.31 9.71 -6.79
N SER A 175 -29.36 9.84 -5.98
CA SER A 175 -30.69 9.32 -6.32
C SER A 175 -31.27 9.93 -7.59
N ALA A 176 -30.83 11.13 -7.96
CA ALA A 176 -31.29 11.84 -9.15
C ALA A 176 -30.66 11.32 -10.47
N PHE A 177 -29.64 10.45 -10.39
CA PHE A 177 -28.89 10.02 -11.57
C PHE A 177 -29.22 8.57 -11.97
N PRO A 178 -29.18 8.26 -13.29
CA PRO A 178 -29.43 6.91 -13.77
C PRO A 178 -28.36 5.93 -13.31
N ALA A 179 -28.78 4.68 -13.13
CA ALA A 179 -27.94 3.55 -12.75
C ALA A 179 -27.22 2.90 -13.96
N GLU A 180 -27.26 3.55 -15.10
CA GLU A 180 -26.60 3.12 -16.33
C GLU A 180 -25.67 4.22 -16.81
N LEU A 181 -24.48 3.83 -17.24
CA LEU A 181 -23.47 4.72 -17.79
C LEU A 181 -22.60 3.92 -18.77
N ALA A 182 -22.55 4.34 -20.03
CA ALA A 182 -21.58 3.82 -20.98
C ALA A 182 -20.16 4.22 -20.54
N GLU A 183 -19.19 3.30 -20.64
CA GLU A 183 -17.82 3.65 -20.36
C GLU A 183 -17.28 4.67 -21.38
N VAL A 184 -16.57 5.67 -20.88
CA VAL A 184 -15.84 6.59 -21.75
C VAL A 184 -14.70 5.82 -22.41
N PRO A 185 -14.56 5.84 -23.75
CA PRO A 185 -13.47 5.17 -24.43
C PRO A 185 -12.14 5.86 -24.06
N THR A 186 -11.33 5.20 -23.25
CA THR A 186 -9.99 5.63 -22.84
C THR A 186 -8.94 4.79 -23.54
N HIS A 187 -7.80 5.38 -23.89
CA HIS A 187 -6.66 4.58 -24.33
C HIS A 187 -6.02 3.88 -23.13
N ARG A 188 -5.53 2.64 -23.31
CA ARG A 188 -4.90 1.85 -22.25
C ARG A 188 -3.78 2.58 -21.49
N ASN A 189 -3.07 3.48 -22.16
CA ASN A 189 -1.99 4.29 -21.60
C ASN A 189 -2.45 5.67 -21.08
N GLU A 190 -3.74 5.93 -20.96
CA GLU A 190 -4.22 7.13 -20.27
C GLU A 190 -4.20 6.95 -18.76
N MET A 191 -4.13 8.06 -18.04
CA MET A 191 -4.25 8.07 -16.58
C MET A 191 -5.58 7.46 -16.14
N ALA A 192 -5.51 6.55 -15.17
CA ALA A 192 -6.69 5.96 -14.55
C ALA A 192 -6.94 6.51 -13.14
N PHE A 193 -5.90 6.60 -12.33
CA PHE A 193 -5.96 7.08 -10.94
C PHE A 193 -4.57 7.47 -10.44
N TRP A 194 -4.51 8.11 -9.26
CA TRP A 194 -3.25 8.43 -8.59
C TRP A 194 -3.29 7.98 -7.13
N MET A 195 -2.09 7.73 -6.62
CA MET A 195 -1.80 7.60 -5.20
C MET A 195 -0.68 8.55 -4.80
N TYR A 196 -0.68 9.01 -3.56
CA TYR A 196 0.45 9.78 -3.04
C TYR A 196 1.28 8.92 -2.11
N SER A 197 2.61 8.96 -2.29
CA SER A 197 3.56 8.36 -1.36
C SER A 197 4.36 9.44 -0.63
N SER A 198 4.61 9.22 0.66
CA SER A 198 5.56 10.03 1.41
C SER A 198 6.97 9.68 0.93
N GLY A 199 7.66 10.63 0.31
CA GLY A 199 9.09 10.49 0.02
C GLY A 199 9.92 10.55 1.31
N SER A 200 11.06 9.87 1.35
CA SER A 200 12.02 9.93 2.48
C SER A 200 12.60 11.33 2.72
N THR A 201 12.49 12.24 1.77
CA THR A 201 13.19 13.53 1.75
C THR A 201 12.31 14.73 1.39
N GLY A 202 11.01 14.74 1.68
CA GLY A 202 10.22 15.93 1.36
C GLY A 202 8.70 15.72 1.23
N ARG A 203 8.06 16.62 0.48
CA ARG A 203 6.62 16.57 0.22
C ARG A 203 6.24 15.30 -0.55
N PRO A 204 5.03 14.76 -0.34
CA PRO A 204 4.54 13.59 -1.06
C PRO A 204 4.57 13.77 -2.57
N LYS A 205 4.67 12.64 -3.27
CA LYS A 205 4.69 12.58 -4.74
C LYS A 205 3.42 11.91 -5.25
N GLY A 206 2.74 12.52 -6.21
CA GLY A 206 1.60 11.93 -6.91
C GLY A 206 2.11 10.86 -7.89
N ILE A 207 1.78 9.61 -7.64
CA ILE A 207 2.17 8.46 -8.46
C ILE A 207 1.02 8.16 -9.40
N VAL A 208 1.25 8.34 -10.69
CA VAL A 208 0.24 8.17 -11.74
C VAL A 208 0.16 6.70 -12.13
N HIS A 209 -1.07 6.17 -12.21
CA HIS A 209 -1.35 4.85 -12.73
C HIS A 209 -2.25 4.92 -13.97
N LEU A 210 -1.99 3.99 -14.91
CA LEU A 210 -2.64 3.94 -16.20
C LEU A 210 -3.82 2.96 -16.21
N GLN A 211 -4.62 3.01 -17.27
CA GLN A 211 -5.82 2.16 -17.41
C GLN A 211 -5.48 0.67 -17.41
N HIS A 212 -4.30 0.28 -17.89
CA HIS A 212 -3.88 -1.13 -17.95
C HIS A 212 -3.23 -1.66 -16.67
N ASP A 213 -2.85 -0.81 -15.69
CA ASP A 213 -2.05 -1.22 -14.53
C ASP A 213 -2.81 -2.20 -13.62
N MET A 214 -4.11 -1.93 -13.38
CA MET A 214 -4.94 -2.80 -12.55
C MET A 214 -5.06 -4.23 -13.14
N PRO A 215 -5.52 -4.43 -14.39
CA PRO A 215 -5.64 -5.77 -14.96
C PRO A 215 -4.27 -6.46 -15.13
N TYR A 216 -3.20 -5.71 -15.36
CA TYR A 216 -1.86 -6.29 -15.42
C TYR A 216 -1.42 -6.89 -14.06
N SER A 217 -1.53 -6.09 -13.00
CA SER A 217 -1.15 -6.54 -11.64
C SER A 217 -2.02 -7.71 -11.17
N GLU A 218 -3.28 -7.75 -11.58
CA GLU A 218 -4.19 -8.86 -11.31
C GLU A 218 -3.71 -10.16 -11.96
N VAL A 219 -3.42 -10.16 -13.27
CA VAL A 219 -2.92 -11.36 -13.96
C VAL A 219 -1.57 -11.76 -13.35
N ALA A 220 -0.66 -10.83 -13.13
CA ALA A 220 0.66 -11.11 -12.61
C ALA A 220 0.62 -11.72 -11.20
N PHE A 221 -0.15 -11.13 -10.28
CA PHE A 221 -0.11 -11.52 -8.87
C PHE A 221 -1.34 -12.32 -8.43
N ALA A 222 -2.56 -11.83 -8.65
CA ALA A 222 -3.75 -12.49 -8.14
C ALA A 222 -3.97 -13.86 -8.83
N GLN A 223 -3.80 -13.95 -10.15
CA GLN A 223 -3.94 -15.23 -10.85
C GLN A 223 -2.72 -16.14 -10.68
N ASN A 224 -1.51 -15.60 -10.89
CA ASN A 224 -0.30 -16.44 -10.93
C ASN A 224 0.26 -16.80 -9.55
N VAL A 225 0.00 -15.99 -8.52
CA VAL A 225 0.52 -16.20 -7.15
C VAL A 225 -0.58 -16.59 -6.18
N LEU A 226 -1.62 -15.76 -6.04
CA LEU A 226 -2.68 -15.98 -5.05
C LEU A 226 -3.67 -17.06 -5.49
N LYS A 227 -3.75 -17.33 -6.80
CA LYS A 227 -4.73 -18.26 -7.38
C LYS A 227 -6.16 -17.94 -6.93
N LEU A 228 -6.51 -16.63 -6.99
CA LEU A 228 -7.85 -16.19 -6.59
C LEU A 228 -8.91 -16.74 -7.54
N THR A 229 -10.02 -17.11 -6.95
CA THR A 229 -11.19 -17.63 -7.65
C THR A 229 -12.43 -16.82 -7.31
N PRO A 230 -13.53 -16.95 -8.07
CA PRO A 230 -14.78 -16.30 -7.69
C PRO A 230 -15.32 -16.70 -6.31
N ASP A 231 -14.93 -17.83 -5.76
CA ASP A 231 -15.41 -18.32 -4.45
C ASP A 231 -14.65 -17.72 -3.28
N ASP A 232 -13.60 -16.96 -3.53
CA ASP A 232 -12.81 -16.32 -2.49
C ASP A 232 -13.51 -15.09 -1.90
N VAL A 233 -13.18 -14.83 -0.64
CA VAL A 233 -13.50 -13.60 0.10
C VAL A 233 -12.20 -13.00 0.59
N CYS A 234 -11.81 -11.87 0.02
CA CYS A 234 -10.60 -11.14 0.39
C CYS A 234 -10.87 -10.23 1.57
N PHE A 235 -10.03 -10.28 2.60
CA PHE A 235 -10.05 -9.35 3.73
C PHE A 235 -8.71 -8.68 3.90
N SER A 236 -8.64 -7.41 3.56
CA SER A 236 -7.46 -6.57 3.76
C SER A 236 -7.67 -5.61 4.91
N VAL A 237 -6.77 -5.64 5.91
CA VAL A 237 -6.75 -4.62 6.97
C VAL A 237 -6.01 -3.36 6.53
N PRO A 238 -4.91 -3.44 5.74
CA PRO A 238 -4.40 -2.29 5.02
C PRO A 238 -5.47 -1.63 4.16
N LYS A 239 -5.64 -0.30 4.32
CA LYS A 239 -6.72 0.49 3.75
C LYS A 239 -6.61 0.65 2.23
N ILE A 240 -7.75 0.89 1.57
CA ILE A 240 -7.89 1.05 0.11
C ILE A 240 -7.02 2.20 -0.42
N PHE A 241 -6.82 3.27 0.32
CA PHE A 241 -5.99 4.38 -0.12
C PHE A 241 -4.48 4.08 -0.19
N PHE A 242 -4.03 2.88 0.19
CA PHE A 242 -2.67 2.39 -0.03
C PHE A 242 -2.64 1.38 -1.17
N ALA A 243 -1.58 1.37 -1.96
CA ALA A 243 -1.43 0.46 -3.10
C ALA A 243 -1.66 -1.02 -2.71
N TYR A 244 -1.10 -1.47 -1.57
CA TYR A 244 -1.31 -2.82 -1.07
C TYR A 244 -2.78 -3.09 -0.73
N GLY A 245 -3.43 -2.21 0.03
CA GLY A 245 -4.84 -2.34 0.37
C GLY A 245 -5.76 -2.21 -0.85
N PHE A 246 -5.44 -1.32 -1.79
CA PHE A 246 -6.17 -1.14 -3.03
C PHE A 246 -6.19 -2.40 -3.89
N GLY A 247 -5.01 -3.01 -4.11
CA GLY A 247 -4.94 -4.29 -4.83
C GLY A 247 -5.77 -5.37 -4.16
N ASN A 248 -5.59 -5.53 -2.85
CA ASN A 248 -6.21 -6.59 -2.06
C ASN A 248 -7.73 -6.46 -1.91
N SER A 249 -8.25 -5.23 -1.85
CA SER A 249 -9.68 -4.96 -1.60
C SER A 249 -10.48 -4.60 -2.84
N VAL A 250 -9.81 -4.11 -3.91
CA VAL A 250 -10.47 -3.57 -5.10
C VAL A 250 -10.04 -4.32 -6.35
N THR A 251 -8.74 -4.22 -6.72
CA THR A 251 -8.27 -4.79 -8.00
C THR A 251 -8.49 -6.29 -8.07
N PHE A 252 -7.94 -7.03 -7.13
CA PHE A 252 -7.87 -8.49 -7.20
C PHE A 252 -9.22 -9.18 -7.01
N PRO A 253 -10.02 -8.84 -5.97
CA PRO A 253 -11.31 -9.48 -5.81
C PRO A 253 -12.24 -9.20 -7.00
N PHE A 254 -12.33 -7.95 -7.48
CA PHE A 254 -13.26 -7.65 -8.57
C PHE A 254 -12.81 -8.22 -9.91
N SER A 255 -11.53 -8.24 -10.23
CA SER A 255 -11.03 -8.89 -11.46
C SER A 255 -11.29 -10.40 -11.45
N SER A 256 -11.08 -11.05 -10.32
CA SER A 256 -11.28 -12.50 -10.14
C SER A 256 -12.77 -12.89 -9.99
N GLY A 257 -13.65 -11.92 -9.72
CA GLY A 257 -15.06 -12.16 -9.40
C GLY A 257 -15.29 -12.67 -7.98
N ALA A 258 -14.30 -12.48 -7.10
CA ALA A 258 -14.37 -12.75 -5.66
C ALA A 258 -15.17 -11.67 -4.91
N ALA A 259 -15.43 -11.88 -3.63
CA ALA A 259 -15.95 -10.83 -2.76
C ALA A 259 -14.81 -10.16 -1.98
N THR A 260 -15.04 -8.94 -1.50
CA THR A 260 -14.15 -8.28 -0.56
C THR A 260 -14.88 -7.91 0.73
N LEU A 261 -14.23 -8.15 1.87
CA LEU A 261 -14.69 -7.71 3.19
C LEU A 261 -14.08 -6.34 3.49
N LEU A 262 -14.93 -5.32 3.63
CA LEU A 262 -14.53 -3.98 4.00
C LEU A 262 -14.82 -3.73 5.49
N LEU A 263 -13.80 -3.28 6.23
CA LEU A 263 -13.90 -2.97 7.64
C LEU A 263 -13.49 -1.51 7.88
N PRO A 264 -14.44 -0.58 8.08
CA PRO A 264 -14.13 0.83 8.30
C PRO A 264 -13.46 1.08 9.66
N GLY A 265 -12.90 2.26 9.83
CA GLY A 265 -12.18 2.71 11.03
C GLY A 265 -10.75 2.16 11.10
N GLN A 266 -10.16 2.27 12.28
CA GLN A 266 -8.90 1.60 12.62
C GLN A 266 -9.21 0.29 13.35
N PRO A 267 -9.23 -0.85 12.67
CA PRO A 267 -9.70 -2.09 13.27
C PRO A 267 -8.71 -2.58 14.33
N LYS A 268 -9.23 -2.74 15.56
CA LYS A 268 -8.51 -3.37 16.67
C LYS A 268 -8.58 -4.90 16.54
N PRO A 269 -7.68 -5.65 17.18
CA PRO A 269 -7.68 -7.12 17.11
C PRO A 269 -9.03 -7.77 17.33
N ALA A 270 -9.80 -7.34 18.35
CA ALA A 270 -11.13 -7.89 18.63
C ALA A 270 -12.10 -7.72 17.46
N ALA A 271 -12.11 -6.56 16.79
CA ALA A 271 -12.96 -6.30 15.62
C ALA A 271 -12.54 -7.15 14.41
N ILE A 272 -11.24 -7.37 14.22
CA ILE A 272 -10.71 -8.22 13.15
C ILE A 272 -11.12 -9.67 13.38
N PHE A 273 -10.96 -10.19 14.58
CA PHE A 273 -11.38 -11.57 14.91
C PHE A 273 -12.88 -11.75 14.75
N ALA A 274 -13.69 -10.80 15.23
CA ALA A 274 -15.13 -10.82 15.02
C ALA A 274 -15.51 -10.80 13.53
N ALA A 275 -14.81 -10.01 12.72
CA ALA A 275 -15.03 -9.97 11.28
C ALA A 275 -14.65 -11.29 10.59
N ILE A 276 -13.52 -11.92 10.98
CA ILE A 276 -13.14 -13.25 10.47
C ILE A 276 -14.20 -14.28 10.81
N GLU A 277 -14.69 -14.29 12.05
CA GLU A 277 -15.69 -15.24 12.47
C GLU A 277 -17.05 -15.04 11.80
N GLN A 278 -17.48 -13.79 11.66
CA GLN A 278 -18.79 -13.46 11.09
C GLN A 278 -18.83 -13.63 9.57
N TYR A 279 -17.80 -13.12 8.86
CA TYR A 279 -17.82 -13.01 7.40
C TYR A 279 -17.02 -14.10 6.68
N LYS A 280 -16.28 -14.92 7.43
CA LYS A 280 -15.56 -16.10 6.91
C LYS A 280 -14.67 -15.80 5.70
N PRO A 281 -13.75 -14.80 5.74
CA PRO A 281 -12.84 -14.54 4.64
C PRO A 281 -11.98 -15.78 4.35
N THR A 282 -11.55 -15.91 3.09
CA THR A 282 -10.67 -17.02 2.65
C THR A 282 -9.21 -16.58 2.51
N VAL A 283 -8.98 -15.31 2.22
CA VAL A 283 -7.65 -14.71 2.07
C VAL A 283 -7.54 -13.48 2.96
N PHE A 284 -6.54 -13.49 3.84
CA PHE A 284 -6.31 -12.40 4.80
C PHE A 284 -5.01 -11.66 4.48
N PHE A 285 -5.09 -10.33 4.39
CA PHE A 285 -3.96 -9.46 4.11
C PHE A 285 -3.68 -8.57 5.31
N GLY A 286 -2.44 -8.64 5.81
CA GLY A 286 -1.99 -7.87 6.95
C GLY A 286 -0.61 -7.26 6.75
N LEU A 287 -0.10 -6.66 7.81
CA LEU A 287 1.26 -6.13 7.94
C LEU A 287 1.93 -6.81 9.13
N PRO A 288 3.26 -6.91 9.21
CA PRO A 288 3.94 -7.51 10.36
C PRO A 288 3.52 -6.92 11.69
N THR A 289 3.41 -5.60 11.80
CA THR A 289 2.91 -4.90 13.00
C THR A 289 1.49 -5.30 13.38
N LEU A 290 0.60 -5.52 12.39
CA LEU A 290 -0.75 -6.02 12.62
C LEU A 290 -0.72 -7.46 13.15
N TYR A 291 0.02 -8.35 12.48
CA TYR A 291 0.16 -9.75 12.92
C TYR A 291 0.71 -9.83 14.35
N THR A 292 1.68 -8.99 14.70
CA THR A 292 2.19 -8.86 16.07
C THR A 292 1.06 -8.54 17.06
N SER A 293 0.20 -7.59 16.73
CA SER A 293 -0.93 -7.20 17.57
C SER A 293 -1.97 -8.33 17.70
N LEU A 294 -2.27 -9.02 16.59
CA LEU A 294 -3.22 -10.14 16.58
C LEU A 294 -2.72 -11.34 17.36
N THR A 295 -1.45 -11.72 17.20
CA THR A 295 -0.86 -12.86 17.93
C THR A 295 -0.78 -12.59 19.42
N LYS A 296 -0.48 -11.36 19.84
CA LYS A 296 -0.50 -10.95 21.26
C LYS A 296 -1.88 -10.95 21.87
N ALA A 297 -2.89 -10.53 21.12
CA ALA A 297 -4.28 -10.60 21.56
C ALA A 297 -4.79 -12.04 21.71
N GLY A 298 -4.16 -13.01 21.03
CA GLY A 298 -4.40 -14.44 21.20
C GLY A 298 -5.71 -14.99 20.61
N GLY A 299 -6.50 -14.15 19.94
CA GLY A 299 -7.86 -14.48 19.54
C GLY A 299 -8.84 -14.48 20.73
N ALA A 300 -10.12 -14.23 20.47
CA ALA A 300 -11.14 -14.56 21.47
C ALA A 300 -11.18 -16.09 21.62
N PRO A 301 -11.43 -16.63 22.83
CA PRO A 301 -11.60 -18.05 22.98
C PRO A 301 -12.67 -18.58 22.00
N GLY A 302 -12.27 -19.46 21.08
CA GLY A 302 -13.17 -20.04 20.08
C GLY A 302 -13.19 -19.34 18.71
N THR A 303 -12.35 -18.33 18.44
CA THR A 303 -12.24 -17.76 17.09
C THR A 303 -11.89 -18.86 16.08
N ASN A 304 -12.74 -19.01 15.08
CA ASN A 304 -12.57 -20.04 14.06
C ASN A 304 -11.91 -19.47 12.80
N PHE A 305 -10.65 -19.86 12.54
CA PHE A 305 -9.87 -19.47 11.38
C PHE A 305 -9.99 -20.43 10.19
N SER A 306 -10.83 -21.49 10.27
CA SER A 306 -10.88 -22.55 9.25
C SER A 306 -11.33 -22.10 7.87
N SER A 307 -11.94 -20.92 7.74
CA SER A 307 -12.26 -20.32 6.44
C SER A 307 -11.03 -19.79 5.71
N LEU A 308 -9.98 -19.39 6.44
CA LEU A 308 -8.77 -18.86 5.84
C LEU A 308 -7.97 -19.97 5.16
N ARG A 309 -7.68 -19.80 3.90
CA ARG A 309 -6.77 -20.65 3.13
C ARG A 309 -5.38 -20.06 2.94
N MET A 310 -5.25 -18.73 3.14
CA MET A 310 -4.02 -17.99 2.91
C MET A 310 -3.97 -16.73 3.78
N SER A 311 -2.79 -16.43 4.28
CA SER A 311 -2.46 -15.16 4.96
C SER A 311 -1.23 -14.53 4.32
N LEU A 312 -1.30 -13.22 4.00
CA LEU A 312 -0.23 -12.49 3.35
C LEU A 312 0.27 -11.34 4.22
N SER A 313 1.55 -11.05 4.09
CA SER A 313 2.20 -9.89 4.70
C SER A 313 3.07 -9.17 3.70
N ALA A 314 3.10 -7.85 3.77
CA ALA A 314 3.97 -7.01 2.95
C ALA A 314 4.32 -5.70 3.65
N ALA A 315 5.10 -4.85 2.99
CA ALA A 315 5.44 -3.48 3.36
C ALA A 315 6.45 -3.31 4.51
N GLU A 316 6.70 -4.31 5.32
CA GLU A 316 7.67 -4.35 6.42
C GLU A 316 8.36 -5.70 6.45
N VAL A 317 9.50 -5.81 7.15
CA VAL A 317 10.20 -7.09 7.33
C VAL A 317 9.44 -7.95 8.35
N LEU A 318 9.14 -9.19 7.97
CA LEU A 318 8.47 -10.17 8.83
C LEU A 318 9.49 -10.92 9.71
N SER A 319 9.37 -10.78 11.02
CA SER A 319 10.22 -11.53 11.96
C SER A 319 9.77 -12.99 12.11
N ALA A 320 10.69 -13.84 12.52
CA ALA A 320 10.40 -15.25 12.80
C ALA A 320 9.34 -15.44 13.90
N ASP A 321 9.37 -14.59 14.93
CA ASP A 321 8.42 -14.65 16.04
C ASP A 321 6.99 -14.34 15.60
N VAL A 322 6.82 -13.32 14.75
CA VAL A 322 5.50 -12.98 14.19
C VAL A 322 4.98 -14.10 13.28
N PHE A 323 5.85 -14.65 12.43
CA PHE A 323 5.52 -15.77 11.56
C PHE A 323 5.06 -17.00 12.37
N ASN A 324 5.86 -17.40 13.38
CA ASN A 324 5.57 -18.55 14.22
C ASN A 324 4.33 -18.32 15.11
N GLY A 325 4.17 -17.11 15.65
CA GLY A 325 3.00 -16.74 16.45
C GLY A 325 1.70 -16.84 15.66
N TRP A 326 1.68 -16.35 14.43
CA TRP A 326 0.51 -16.46 13.55
C TRP A 326 0.22 -17.93 13.16
N LYS A 327 1.27 -18.68 12.83
CA LYS A 327 1.14 -20.12 12.55
C LYS A 327 0.57 -20.90 13.74
N THR A 328 1.01 -20.59 14.95
CA THR A 328 0.50 -21.21 16.19
C THR A 328 -0.97 -20.85 16.41
N LEU A 329 -1.36 -19.59 16.16
CA LEU A 329 -2.73 -19.11 16.38
C LEU A 329 -3.73 -19.68 15.36
N THR A 330 -3.35 -19.78 14.09
CA THR A 330 -4.28 -20.05 12.98
C THR A 330 -4.05 -21.36 12.25
N GLY A 331 -2.89 -21.98 12.44
CA GLY A 331 -2.41 -23.12 11.64
C GLY A 331 -1.84 -22.72 10.27
N LEU A 332 -1.89 -21.44 9.88
CA LEU A 332 -1.46 -20.95 8.59
C LEU A 332 -0.10 -20.24 8.66
N GLU A 333 0.70 -20.47 7.66
CA GLU A 333 1.95 -19.72 7.45
C GLU A 333 1.69 -18.46 6.64
N ILE A 334 2.41 -17.38 6.99
CA ILE A 334 2.31 -16.11 6.27
C ILE A 334 3.10 -16.20 4.96
N VAL A 335 2.48 -15.78 3.87
CA VAL A 335 3.15 -15.57 2.57
C VAL A 335 3.63 -14.12 2.53
N GLU A 336 4.94 -13.92 2.53
CA GLU A 336 5.54 -12.59 2.49
C GLU A 336 5.74 -12.11 1.06
N GLY A 337 5.57 -10.80 0.83
CA GLY A 337 5.82 -10.16 -0.46
C GLY A 337 6.34 -8.75 -0.33
N LEU A 338 6.99 -8.28 -1.39
CA LEU A 338 7.49 -6.92 -1.54
C LEU A 338 6.84 -6.27 -2.76
N GLY A 339 6.34 -5.07 -2.54
CA GLY A 339 5.80 -4.21 -3.58
C GLY A 339 6.11 -2.75 -3.32
N SER A 340 5.73 -1.90 -4.24
CA SER A 340 5.78 -0.45 -4.07
C SER A 340 4.61 0.22 -4.75
N THR A 341 4.33 1.46 -4.38
CA THR A 341 3.28 2.25 -5.04
C THR A 341 3.65 2.51 -6.50
N GLU A 342 4.92 2.69 -6.82
CA GLU A 342 5.43 2.93 -8.17
C GLU A 342 5.20 1.76 -9.14
N VAL A 343 5.05 0.53 -8.61
CA VAL A 343 4.77 -0.69 -9.38
C VAL A 343 3.30 -1.12 -9.21
N LEU A 344 2.53 -0.35 -8.47
CA LEU A 344 1.15 -0.56 -8.04
C LEU A 344 1.01 -1.64 -6.97
N HIS A 345 1.69 -2.76 -7.06
CA HIS A 345 1.54 -3.85 -6.10
C HIS A 345 2.83 -4.67 -5.94
N ILE A 346 2.68 -5.94 -5.55
CA ILE A 346 3.78 -6.87 -5.23
C ILE A 346 4.43 -7.41 -6.52
N TYR A 347 5.76 -7.36 -6.57
CA TYR A 347 6.60 -7.88 -7.65
C TYR A 347 7.65 -8.91 -7.19
N LEU A 348 7.86 -9.06 -5.88
CA LEU A 348 8.54 -10.21 -5.26
C LEU A 348 7.59 -10.85 -4.25
N SER A 349 7.47 -12.17 -4.25
CA SER A 349 6.61 -12.86 -3.28
C SER A 349 7.08 -14.29 -3.03
N ASN A 350 6.99 -14.73 -1.79
CA ASN A 350 6.95 -16.14 -1.48
C ASN A 350 5.71 -16.81 -2.12
N ARG A 351 5.70 -18.12 -2.18
CA ARG A 351 4.57 -18.94 -2.63
C ARG A 351 4.15 -19.87 -1.49
N PRO A 352 2.89 -20.26 -1.39
CA PRO A 352 2.46 -21.23 -0.37
C PRO A 352 3.32 -22.50 -0.37
N GLU A 353 3.66 -22.98 -1.55
CA GLU A 353 4.44 -24.20 -1.79
C GLU A 353 5.98 -23.98 -1.81
N ARG A 354 6.44 -22.75 -1.96
CA ARG A 354 7.86 -22.40 -2.09
C ARG A 354 8.18 -21.08 -1.42
N LYS A 355 8.69 -21.13 -0.21
CA LYS A 355 8.99 -19.95 0.63
C LYS A 355 10.26 -20.11 1.44
N LYS A 356 10.86 -18.97 1.78
CA LYS A 356 11.96 -18.86 2.74
C LYS A 356 11.64 -17.71 3.70
N LEU A 357 11.68 -18.00 4.99
CA LEU A 357 11.48 -16.98 6.02
C LEU A 357 12.57 -15.91 5.92
N GLY A 358 12.18 -14.64 6.03
CA GLY A 358 13.09 -13.50 5.91
C GLY A 358 13.43 -13.11 4.46
N ALA A 359 12.94 -13.86 3.47
CA ALA A 359 13.04 -13.47 2.06
C ALA A 359 11.78 -12.73 1.62
N ALA A 360 11.95 -11.62 0.88
CA ALA A 360 10.84 -10.96 0.17
C ALA A 360 10.21 -11.89 -0.89
N GLY A 361 10.91 -12.95 -1.26
CA GLY A 361 10.42 -14.02 -2.11
C GLY A 361 11.08 -14.10 -3.48
N LEU A 362 10.39 -14.78 -4.37
CA LEU A 362 10.75 -14.97 -5.77
C LEU A 362 10.12 -13.88 -6.63
N ARG A 363 10.67 -13.63 -7.80
CA ARG A 363 10.07 -12.77 -8.82
C ARG A 363 8.62 -13.20 -9.11
N VAL A 364 7.72 -12.24 -9.12
CA VAL A 364 6.34 -12.46 -9.58
C VAL A 364 6.35 -12.55 -11.11
N PRO A 365 5.69 -13.55 -11.72
CA PRO A 365 5.57 -13.64 -13.17
C PRO A 365 5.01 -12.33 -13.75
N GLY A 366 5.52 -11.94 -14.91
CA GLY A 366 5.15 -10.67 -15.53
C GLY A 366 6.11 -9.52 -15.21
N TYR A 367 6.79 -9.53 -14.08
CA TYR A 367 7.80 -8.52 -13.76
C TYR A 367 9.20 -9.02 -14.09
N GLU A 368 10.06 -8.12 -14.53
CA GLU A 368 11.49 -8.34 -14.60
C GLU A 368 12.14 -7.71 -13.37
N VAL A 369 13.10 -8.42 -12.79
CA VAL A 369 13.84 -7.99 -11.59
C VAL A 369 15.32 -8.15 -11.85
N SER A 370 16.12 -7.11 -11.56
CA SER A 370 17.57 -7.12 -11.71
C SER A 370 18.20 -6.51 -10.46
N LEU A 371 19.25 -7.14 -9.94
CA LEU A 371 20.10 -6.56 -8.92
C LEU A 371 21.32 -5.95 -9.59
N ARG A 372 21.56 -4.63 -9.39
CA ARG A 372 22.64 -3.92 -10.06
C ARG A 372 23.57 -3.22 -9.09
N ASN A 373 24.85 -3.25 -9.40
CA ASN A 373 25.85 -2.50 -8.67
C ASN A 373 25.79 -0.99 -9.00
N LYS A 374 26.65 -0.19 -8.38
CA LYS A 374 26.75 1.26 -8.60
C LYS A 374 27.04 1.67 -10.05
N ASP A 375 27.65 0.77 -10.83
CA ASP A 375 27.98 1.03 -12.24
C ASP A 375 26.84 0.61 -13.18
N GLY A 376 25.67 0.19 -12.63
CA GLY A 376 24.50 -0.26 -13.37
C GLY A 376 24.59 -1.68 -13.94
N ARG A 377 25.67 -2.42 -13.63
CA ARG A 377 25.85 -3.80 -14.08
C ARG A 377 25.11 -4.77 -13.16
N GLU A 378 24.48 -5.77 -13.73
CA GLU A 378 23.84 -6.84 -12.97
C GLU A 378 24.87 -7.62 -12.17
N VAL A 379 24.53 -7.95 -10.90
CA VAL A 379 25.36 -8.74 -10.00
C VAL A 379 24.91 -10.20 -9.99
N GLY A 380 25.82 -11.09 -9.61
CA GLY A 380 25.57 -12.54 -9.50
C GLY A 380 24.74 -12.93 -8.27
N ASP A 381 24.48 -14.24 -8.14
CA ASP A 381 23.85 -14.79 -6.95
C ASP A 381 24.80 -14.65 -5.74
N ASN A 382 24.21 -14.38 -4.57
CA ASN A 382 24.90 -14.09 -3.31
C ASN A 382 25.72 -12.78 -3.32
N GLU A 383 25.63 -11.99 -4.37
CA GLU A 383 26.17 -10.64 -4.42
C GLU A 383 25.08 -9.61 -4.15
N GLU A 384 25.50 -8.51 -3.53
CA GLU A 384 24.60 -7.43 -3.18
C GLU A 384 24.46 -6.42 -4.32
N GLY A 385 23.22 -6.03 -4.59
CA GLY A 385 22.90 -5.00 -5.57
C GLY A 385 21.65 -4.21 -5.21
N ILE A 386 21.47 -3.11 -5.90
CA ILE A 386 20.21 -2.33 -5.85
C ILE A 386 19.17 -3.05 -6.70
N LEU A 387 17.98 -3.18 -6.15
CA LEU A 387 16.84 -3.78 -6.83
C LEU A 387 16.26 -2.82 -7.88
N TRP A 388 16.11 -3.34 -9.08
CA TRP A 388 15.42 -2.68 -10.19
C TRP A 388 14.27 -3.58 -10.62
N VAL A 389 13.13 -2.96 -10.96
CA VAL A 389 11.93 -3.69 -11.38
C VAL A 389 11.33 -3.08 -12.64
N ARG A 390 10.85 -3.93 -13.56
CA ARG A 390 10.13 -3.54 -14.76
C ARG A 390 8.88 -4.40 -14.93
N GLY A 391 7.76 -3.77 -15.27
CA GLY A 391 6.48 -4.41 -15.58
C GLY A 391 5.49 -3.37 -16.09
N ASP A 392 4.41 -3.79 -16.74
CA ASP A 392 3.42 -2.87 -17.34
C ASP A 392 2.59 -2.09 -16.32
N SER A 393 2.68 -2.40 -15.03
CA SER A 393 2.04 -1.59 -13.99
C SER A 393 2.97 -0.55 -13.36
N ASN A 394 4.18 -0.37 -13.91
CA ASN A 394 5.10 0.66 -13.44
C ASN A 394 4.55 2.05 -13.76
N THR A 395 4.57 2.95 -12.77
CA THR A 395 4.21 4.35 -12.99
C THR A 395 5.05 4.97 -14.11
N PRO A 396 4.44 5.71 -15.05
CA PRO A 396 5.21 6.40 -16.09
C PRO A 396 5.85 7.69 -15.57
N LEU A 397 5.34 8.29 -14.49
CA LEU A 397 5.83 9.54 -13.93
C LEU A 397 5.30 9.81 -12.53
N TYR A 398 6.00 10.69 -11.81
CA TYR A 398 5.45 11.42 -10.68
C TYR A 398 4.84 12.74 -11.17
N TRP A 399 3.60 13.00 -10.77
CA TRP A 399 2.88 14.21 -11.17
C TRP A 399 3.63 15.47 -10.75
N ASN A 400 3.78 16.43 -11.69
CA ASN A 400 4.50 17.69 -11.49
C ASN A 400 5.94 17.57 -10.96
N ARG A 401 6.55 16.38 -11.04
CA ARG A 401 7.89 16.12 -10.51
C ARG A 401 8.80 15.43 -11.54
N PRO A 402 9.14 16.14 -12.64
CA PRO A 402 10.02 15.57 -13.68
C PRO A 402 11.42 15.23 -13.13
N ASP A 403 11.92 16.03 -12.16
CA ASP A 403 13.16 15.76 -11.43
C ASP A 403 13.16 14.38 -10.77
N LYS A 404 12.13 14.10 -9.97
CA LYS A 404 12.00 12.83 -9.25
C LYS A 404 11.63 11.67 -10.17
N SER A 405 10.87 11.93 -11.21
CA SER A 405 10.60 10.93 -12.24
C SER A 405 11.90 10.45 -12.89
N ALA A 406 12.79 11.36 -13.30
CA ALA A 406 14.08 11.01 -13.87
C ALA A 406 15.04 10.30 -12.91
N GLU A 407 14.94 10.57 -11.59
CA GLU A 407 15.72 9.86 -10.57
C GLU A 407 15.26 8.41 -10.35
N THR A 408 13.98 8.11 -10.53
CA THR A 408 13.37 6.83 -10.19
C THR A 408 13.08 5.97 -11.42
N ILE A 409 12.51 6.60 -12.47
CA ILE A 409 12.10 5.91 -13.69
C ILE A 409 13.23 6.03 -14.69
N ARG A 410 13.79 4.90 -15.08
CA ARG A 410 14.96 4.81 -15.92
C ARG A 410 14.62 4.32 -17.32
N GLU A 411 15.57 4.43 -18.22
CA GLU A 411 15.45 3.98 -19.61
C GLU A 411 14.86 2.55 -19.68
N GLY A 412 13.95 2.34 -20.64
CA GLY A 412 13.24 1.07 -20.82
C GLY A 412 12.18 0.77 -19.76
N GLY A 413 11.73 1.78 -18.99
CA GLY A 413 10.65 1.63 -17.98
C GLY A 413 11.08 0.95 -16.69
N TRP A 414 12.38 0.85 -16.41
CA TRP A 414 12.87 0.32 -15.15
C TRP A 414 12.65 1.30 -13.99
N ILE A 415 12.11 0.79 -12.88
CA ILE A 415 12.07 1.54 -11.60
C ILE A 415 13.33 1.22 -10.79
N TYR A 416 14.09 2.25 -10.45
CA TYR A 416 15.15 2.20 -9.44
C TYR A 416 14.51 2.29 -8.05
N THR A 417 14.50 1.19 -7.30
CA THR A 417 13.81 1.16 -6.01
C THR A 417 14.58 1.85 -4.88
N GLY A 418 15.90 1.91 -4.99
CA GLY A 418 16.78 2.34 -3.92
C GLY A 418 16.92 1.30 -2.80
N ASP A 419 16.31 0.13 -2.92
CA ASP A 419 16.40 -0.97 -1.96
C ASP A 419 17.56 -1.90 -2.33
N ARG A 420 18.32 -2.32 -1.34
CA ARG A 420 19.44 -3.24 -1.50
C ARG A 420 19.00 -4.66 -1.19
N PHE A 421 19.39 -5.56 -2.06
CA PHE A 421 19.05 -6.99 -1.96
C PHE A 421 20.25 -7.88 -2.27
N VAL A 422 20.15 -9.11 -1.78
CA VAL A 422 20.93 -10.26 -2.23
C VAL A 422 19.96 -11.30 -2.75
N ARG A 423 20.25 -11.88 -3.91
CA ARG A 423 19.53 -13.04 -4.45
C ARG A 423 20.35 -14.30 -4.15
N ASP A 424 19.74 -15.31 -3.57
CA ASP A 424 20.39 -16.60 -3.38
C ASP A 424 20.33 -17.47 -4.65
N SER A 425 21.03 -18.60 -4.65
CA SER A 425 21.07 -19.56 -5.77
C SER A 425 19.71 -20.21 -6.09
N ASP A 426 18.73 -20.15 -5.17
CA ASP A 426 17.38 -20.63 -5.41
C ASP A 426 16.46 -19.53 -5.96
N GLY A 427 16.98 -18.30 -6.15
CA GLY A 427 16.27 -17.14 -6.69
C GLY A 427 15.49 -16.33 -5.65
N PHE A 428 15.61 -16.61 -4.35
CA PHE A 428 14.98 -15.81 -3.31
C PHE A 428 15.76 -14.52 -3.03
N HIS A 429 15.03 -13.42 -2.87
CA HIS A 429 15.58 -12.10 -2.63
C HIS A 429 15.48 -11.71 -1.16
N PHE A 430 16.60 -11.31 -0.57
CA PHE A 430 16.71 -10.90 0.82
C PHE A 430 17.04 -9.43 0.93
N PHE A 431 16.21 -8.68 1.63
CA PHE A 431 16.37 -7.25 1.86
C PHE A 431 17.59 -6.95 2.72
N ARG A 432 18.38 -5.94 2.32
CA ARG A 432 19.62 -5.52 2.99
C ARG A 432 19.62 -4.05 3.41
N GLY A 433 18.45 -3.40 3.36
CA GLY A 433 18.28 -2.00 3.71
C GLY A 433 18.18 -1.09 2.49
N ARG A 434 18.04 0.19 2.76
CA ARG A 434 18.01 1.23 1.73
C ARG A 434 19.41 1.67 1.34
N ALA A 435 19.59 2.08 0.10
CA ALA A 435 20.88 2.61 -0.37
C ALA A 435 21.21 3.97 0.27
N ASP A 436 20.18 4.76 0.58
CA ASP A 436 20.26 6.07 1.23
C ASP A 436 20.38 6.00 2.77
N ASP A 437 20.14 4.85 3.39
CA ASP A 437 20.30 4.64 4.84
C ASP A 437 21.74 4.27 5.26
N LEU A 438 22.67 4.16 4.30
CA LEU A 438 24.05 3.81 4.59
C LEU A 438 24.78 4.96 5.27
N ILE A 439 25.30 4.73 6.44
CA ILE A 439 26.02 5.73 7.22
C ILE A 439 27.47 5.32 7.50
N LYS A 440 28.34 6.31 7.70
CA LYS A 440 29.74 6.08 8.03
C LYS A 440 29.97 6.35 9.51
N ILE A 441 30.27 5.30 10.28
CA ILE A 441 30.57 5.39 11.71
C ILE A 441 32.03 5.01 11.92
N SER A 442 32.82 5.92 12.51
CA SER A 442 34.25 5.71 12.74
C SER A 442 35.01 5.22 11.50
N GLY A 443 34.65 5.73 10.33
CA GLY A 443 35.27 5.37 9.06
C GLY A 443 34.74 4.09 8.40
N GLN A 444 33.87 3.35 9.06
CA GLN A 444 33.27 2.10 8.57
C GLN A 444 31.81 2.31 8.15
N TRP A 445 31.39 1.65 7.08
CA TRP A 445 30.01 1.69 6.61
C TRP A 445 29.12 0.77 7.44
N VAL A 446 27.97 1.30 7.89
CA VAL A 446 27.00 0.60 8.70
C VAL A 446 25.59 0.84 8.17
N TYR A 447 24.80 -0.21 8.11
CA TYR A 447 23.37 -0.14 7.86
C TYR A 447 22.60 -0.22 9.18
N PRO A 448 21.83 0.82 9.56
CA PRO A 448 21.03 0.76 10.78
C PRO A 448 20.10 -0.45 10.84
N LEU A 449 19.51 -0.84 9.70
CA LEU A 449 18.62 -2.00 9.62
C LEU A 449 19.29 -3.32 10.03
N GLU A 450 20.58 -3.53 9.72
CA GLU A 450 21.30 -4.74 10.14
C GLU A 450 21.35 -4.86 11.66
N VAL A 451 21.53 -3.73 12.34
CA VAL A 451 21.54 -3.65 13.81
C VAL A 451 20.12 -3.76 14.38
N GLU A 452 19.13 -3.17 13.71
CA GLU A 452 17.72 -3.27 14.07
C GLU A 452 17.23 -4.72 14.02
N LEU A 453 17.52 -5.44 12.95
CA LEU A 453 17.18 -6.86 12.82
C LEU A 453 17.88 -7.73 13.88
N CYS A 454 19.16 -7.44 14.16
CA CYS A 454 19.89 -8.15 15.22
C CYS A 454 19.24 -7.92 16.59
N LEU A 455 18.84 -6.68 16.90
CA LEU A 455 18.14 -6.36 18.14
C LEU A 455 16.74 -6.97 18.21
N ALA A 456 15.99 -6.99 17.10
CA ALA A 456 14.66 -7.56 17.04
C ALA A 456 14.62 -9.06 17.37
N ASP A 457 15.74 -9.78 17.15
CA ASP A 457 15.91 -11.18 17.54
C ASP A 457 16.20 -11.38 19.05
N HIS A 458 16.35 -10.30 19.83
CA HIS A 458 16.61 -10.42 21.26
C HIS A 458 15.31 -10.75 22.03
N PRO A 459 15.29 -11.77 22.91
CA PRO A 459 14.06 -12.24 23.58
C PRO A 459 13.36 -11.20 24.44
N ASP A 460 14.08 -10.20 24.95
CA ASP A 460 13.51 -9.15 25.77
C ASP A 460 12.91 -7.99 24.96
N ILE A 461 13.15 -7.92 23.65
CA ILE A 461 12.69 -6.82 22.78
C ILE A 461 11.34 -7.17 22.16
N ARG A 462 10.40 -6.23 22.27
CA ARG A 462 9.09 -6.30 21.63
C ARG A 462 9.08 -5.65 20.25
N GLU A 463 9.61 -4.44 20.18
CA GLU A 463 9.78 -3.66 18.97
C GLU A 463 11.04 -2.80 19.11
N CYS A 464 11.73 -2.55 18.01
CA CYS A 464 12.85 -1.60 18.01
C CYS A 464 12.95 -0.88 16.67
N ALA A 465 13.63 0.27 16.71
CA ALA A 465 14.05 1.00 15.53
C ALA A 465 15.49 1.48 15.73
N VAL A 466 16.32 1.35 14.71
CA VAL A 466 17.69 1.83 14.72
C VAL A 466 17.90 2.85 13.60
N PHE A 467 18.56 3.94 13.91
CA PHE A 467 18.84 5.01 12.95
C PHE A 467 20.16 5.72 13.25
N ALA A 468 20.62 6.47 12.26
CA ALA A 468 21.76 7.34 12.40
C ALA A 468 21.40 8.56 13.26
N ALA A 469 22.28 8.93 14.18
CA ALA A 469 22.18 10.17 14.95
C ALA A 469 23.51 10.92 14.87
N GLU A 470 23.46 12.24 14.87
CA GLU A 470 24.64 13.09 14.93
C GLU A 470 24.91 13.44 16.41
N LEU A 471 26.13 13.18 16.85
CA LEU A 471 26.60 13.60 18.18
C LEU A 471 26.90 15.12 18.20
N PRO A 472 26.97 15.76 19.37
CA PRO A 472 27.31 17.17 19.48
C PRO A 472 28.63 17.58 18.81
N ASP A 473 29.56 16.67 18.67
CA ASP A 473 30.84 16.84 17.98
C ASP A 473 30.79 16.54 16.47
N ARG A 474 29.57 16.42 15.89
CA ARG A 474 29.28 16.12 14.48
C ARG A 474 29.69 14.73 14.00
N ARG A 475 30.09 13.83 14.89
CA ARG A 475 30.30 12.43 14.52
C ARG A 475 28.97 11.71 14.43
N MET A 476 28.86 10.85 13.42
CA MET A 476 27.71 9.95 13.28
C MET A 476 27.80 8.78 14.23
N THR A 477 26.68 8.39 14.81
CA THR A 477 26.51 7.23 15.68
C THR A 477 25.24 6.46 15.35
N LEU A 478 25.07 5.28 15.92
CA LEU A 478 23.80 4.54 15.93
C LEU A 478 23.06 4.81 17.24
N LYS A 479 21.78 5.10 17.09
CA LYS A 479 20.80 5.23 18.17
C LYS A 479 19.72 4.17 17.98
N ALA A 480 19.40 3.44 19.03
CA ALA A 480 18.30 2.49 19.06
C ALA A 480 17.18 3.01 19.95
N VAL A 481 15.94 2.95 19.47
CA VAL A 481 14.75 3.13 20.30
C VAL A 481 14.10 1.76 20.45
N VAL A 482 13.87 1.35 21.70
CA VAL A 482 13.52 -0.03 22.04
C VAL A 482 12.28 -0.05 22.91
N VAL A 483 11.36 -0.93 22.58
CA VAL A 483 10.21 -1.30 23.40
C VAL A 483 10.47 -2.71 23.96
N MET A 484 10.55 -2.82 25.28
CA MET A 484 10.83 -4.09 25.96
C MET A 484 9.55 -4.91 26.18
N ASN A 485 9.68 -6.23 26.19
CA ASN A 485 8.57 -7.13 26.57
C ASN A 485 8.14 -6.92 28.04
N ASN A 486 9.10 -6.70 28.92
CA ASN A 486 8.87 -6.43 30.33
C ASN A 486 9.51 -5.09 30.68
N ARG A 487 8.88 -4.31 31.58
CA ARG A 487 9.48 -3.07 32.08
C ARG A 487 10.83 -3.36 32.72
N THR A 488 11.86 -2.68 32.20
CA THR A 488 13.18 -2.73 32.85
C THR A 488 13.27 -1.70 33.98
N THR A 489 13.78 -2.12 35.12
CA THR A 489 14.00 -1.24 36.28
C THR A 489 15.37 -0.59 36.23
N ASP A 490 16.35 -1.22 35.57
CA ASP A 490 17.68 -0.68 35.33
C ASP A 490 17.95 -0.55 33.82
N GLN A 491 17.81 0.68 33.33
CA GLN A 491 18.05 1.00 31.92
C GLN A 491 19.52 0.89 31.53
N ASN A 492 20.45 1.13 32.45
CA ASN A 492 21.89 1.03 32.16
C ASN A 492 22.29 -0.44 31.96
N GLU A 493 21.85 -1.32 32.85
CA GLU A 493 22.08 -2.77 32.70
C GLU A 493 21.44 -3.32 31.42
N ALA A 494 20.22 -2.93 31.12
CA ALA A 494 19.54 -3.33 29.89
C ALA A 494 20.26 -2.82 28.65
N THR A 495 20.71 -1.58 28.63
CA THR A 495 21.51 -1.00 27.54
C THR A 495 22.79 -1.81 27.31
N GLN A 496 23.54 -2.10 28.37
CA GLN A 496 24.79 -2.86 28.25
C GLN A 496 24.51 -4.26 27.70
N ARG A 497 23.49 -4.94 28.19
CA ARG A 497 23.11 -6.28 27.75
C ARG A 497 22.73 -6.31 26.25
N LEU A 498 21.95 -5.33 25.77
CA LEU A 498 21.59 -5.22 24.36
C LEU A 498 22.81 -4.88 23.48
N GLN A 499 23.68 -3.99 23.95
CA GLN A 499 24.92 -3.67 23.23
C GLN A 499 25.84 -4.89 23.11
N ASP A 500 26.00 -5.67 24.18
CA ASP A 500 26.84 -6.87 24.20
C ASP A 500 26.26 -7.98 23.33
N TYR A 501 24.93 -8.11 23.30
CA TYR A 501 24.24 -9.01 22.38
C TYR A 501 24.56 -8.69 20.91
N VAL A 502 24.46 -7.42 20.53
CA VAL A 502 24.79 -6.99 19.15
C VAL A 502 26.26 -7.20 18.83
N LYS A 503 27.18 -6.86 19.76
CA LYS A 503 28.63 -7.08 19.58
C LYS A 503 28.98 -8.56 19.44
N GLY A 504 28.21 -9.44 20.06
CA GLY A 504 28.38 -10.89 19.94
C GLY A 504 27.95 -11.49 18.62
N LYS A 505 27.08 -10.78 17.88
CA LYS A 505 26.50 -11.25 16.59
C LYS A 505 27.00 -10.48 15.37
N LEU A 506 27.35 -9.20 15.54
CA LEU A 506 27.80 -8.32 14.46
C LEU A 506 29.23 -7.84 14.72
N LEU A 507 29.82 -7.17 13.71
CA LEU A 507 31.14 -6.57 13.87
C LEU A 507 31.12 -5.53 15.00
N PRO A 508 32.20 -5.45 15.80
CA PRO A 508 32.23 -4.69 17.06
C PRO A 508 31.90 -3.20 16.96
N TYR A 509 31.97 -2.59 15.79
CA TYR A 509 31.62 -1.18 15.57
C TYR A 509 30.15 -0.97 15.25
N LYS A 510 29.36 -2.02 14.98
CA LYS A 510 27.97 -1.99 14.53
C LYS A 510 26.93 -1.96 15.65
N TYR A 511 27.28 -1.66 16.90
CA TYR A 511 26.31 -1.60 17.98
C TYR A 511 25.80 -0.17 18.22
N PRO A 512 24.55 0.03 18.71
CA PRO A 512 24.02 1.34 19.05
C PRO A 512 24.75 1.89 20.29
N ARG A 513 25.23 3.15 20.19
CA ARG A 513 25.90 3.82 21.31
C ARG A 513 24.89 4.37 22.31
N GLU A 514 23.70 4.69 21.83
CA GLU A 514 22.58 5.18 22.63
C GLU A 514 21.40 4.26 22.46
N VAL A 515 20.76 3.89 23.57
CA VAL A 515 19.53 3.08 23.61
C VAL A 515 18.49 3.83 24.42
N ILE A 516 17.36 4.15 23.80
CA ILE A 516 16.23 4.80 24.43
C ILE A 516 15.13 3.78 24.63
N PHE A 517 14.58 3.70 25.83
CA PHE A 517 13.47 2.83 26.17
C PHE A 517 12.17 3.63 26.19
N ILE A 518 11.18 3.15 25.46
CA ILE A 518 9.83 3.74 25.37
C ILE A 518 8.76 2.68 25.52
N ASP A 519 7.53 3.09 25.83
CA ASP A 519 6.41 2.15 25.98
C ASP A 519 5.84 1.70 24.63
N GLU A 520 5.90 2.57 23.60
CA GLU A 520 5.39 2.29 22.24
C GLU A 520 6.14 3.12 21.20
N LEU A 521 6.50 2.48 20.05
CA LEU A 521 7.08 3.21 18.92
C LEU A 521 6.03 4.09 18.23
N PRO A 522 6.37 5.34 17.86
CA PRO A 522 5.48 6.18 17.07
C PRO A 522 5.24 5.52 15.70
N LYS A 523 3.98 5.57 15.24
CA LYS A 523 3.57 4.97 13.98
C LYS A 523 2.98 6.02 13.05
N THR A 524 3.29 5.89 11.78
CA THR A 524 2.67 6.69 10.72
C THR A 524 1.19 6.33 10.58
N GLY A 525 0.43 7.14 9.86
CA GLY A 525 -0.94 6.80 9.50
C GLY A 525 -1.10 5.49 8.72
N THR A 526 0.01 4.94 8.21
CA THR A 526 0.06 3.62 7.55
C THR A 526 0.27 2.47 8.53
N GLY A 527 0.48 2.75 9.82
CA GLY A 527 0.82 1.75 10.84
C GLY A 527 2.31 1.37 10.87
N LYS A 528 3.14 1.91 9.98
CA LYS A 528 4.60 1.71 9.97
C LYS A 528 5.25 2.57 11.05
N ILE A 529 6.45 2.15 11.51
CA ILE A 529 7.25 2.97 12.43
C ILE A 529 7.52 4.35 11.81
N ASP A 530 7.16 5.41 12.54
CA ASP A 530 7.44 6.78 12.12
C ASP A 530 8.89 7.17 12.45
N ARG A 531 9.78 6.86 11.51
CA ARG A 531 11.21 7.16 11.66
C ARG A 531 11.49 8.66 11.77
N GLN A 532 10.63 9.52 11.17
CA GLN A 532 10.78 10.97 11.29
C GLN A 532 10.45 11.48 12.69
N ALA A 533 9.44 10.90 13.33
CA ALA A 533 9.13 11.20 14.74
C ALA A 533 10.28 10.73 15.66
N LEU A 534 10.86 9.54 15.39
CA LEU A 534 11.99 9.02 16.17
C LEU A 534 13.28 9.85 16.04
N LEU A 535 13.54 10.43 14.85
CA LEU A 535 14.70 11.31 14.65
C LEU A 535 14.62 12.64 15.41
N ARG A 536 13.43 13.02 15.90
CA ARG A 536 13.21 14.23 16.70
C ARG A 536 13.31 13.99 18.21
N MET A 537 13.40 12.74 18.64
CA MET A 537 13.64 12.31 20.03
C MET A 537 15.14 12.34 20.34
#